data_b75f1bb9e675735a8b0cef6ba6cd8871
#
_entry.id   b75f1bb9e675735a8b0cef6ba6cd8871
#
_cell.length_a   1.000
_cell.length_b   1.000
_cell.length_c   1.000
_cell.angle_alpha   90.00
_cell.angle_beta   90.00
_cell.angle_gamma   90.00
#
_symmetry.space_group_name_H-M   'P 1'
#
loop_
_entity.id
_entity.type
_entity.pdbx_description
1 polymer ?
#
loop_
_entity_poly.entity_id
_entity_poly.type
_entity_poly.pdbx_seq_one_letter_code
_entity_poly.pdbx_strand_id
1 'polypeptide(L)'
;MKITSVKAYQVDLPYVGGTYYWGKGNAIRVAPTTVMVVETDAGLSGCGESCPIGGNYLAAYPEGVIPALARLAPAVIGQDPRHIHRIERLMDEALTGHPYAKTAIDAAC
;
A
#
# COMPACT_ATOMS: atom_id res chain seq x y z
N MET A 1 5.36 2.40 21.74
CA MET A 1 5.84 1.82 20.47
C MET A 1 5.68 2.87 19.40
N LYS A 2 6.68 3.04 18.56
CA LYS A 2 6.68 4.06 17.50
C LYS A 2 7.18 3.47 16.20
N ILE A 3 6.59 3.87 15.09
CA ILE A 3 7.07 3.54 13.74
C ILE A 3 8.43 4.21 13.53
N THR A 4 9.44 3.42 13.19
CA THR A 4 10.80 3.89 12.93
C THR A 4 11.14 3.90 11.45
N SER A 5 10.55 2.99 10.67
CA SER A 5 10.74 2.96 9.22
C SER A 5 9.51 2.43 8.48
N VAL A 6 9.38 2.87 7.24
CA VAL A 6 8.41 2.36 6.26
C VAL A 6 9.20 2.05 5.00
N LYS A 7 9.21 0.77 4.60
CA LYS A 7 9.91 0.27 3.42
C LYS A 7 8.89 -0.25 2.41
N ALA A 8 9.10 0.01 1.14
CA ALA A 8 8.22 -0.42 0.07
C ALA A 8 9.00 -1.21 -0.98
N TYR A 9 8.45 -2.34 -1.40
CA TYR A 9 9.04 -3.24 -2.38
C TYR A 9 8.03 -3.51 -3.48
N GLN A 10 8.41 -3.21 -4.72
CA GLN A 10 7.60 -3.57 -5.87
C GLN A 10 7.92 -5.00 -6.30
N VAL A 11 6.87 -5.83 -6.46
CA VAL A 11 6.97 -7.25 -6.79
C VAL A 11 5.94 -7.58 -7.85
N ASP A 12 6.35 -8.33 -8.86
CA ASP A 12 5.46 -8.86 -9.89
C ASP A 12 4.99 -10.26 -9.49
N LEU A 13 3.68 -10.40 -9.25
CA LEU A 13 3.07 -11.66 -8.83
C LEU A 13 2.33 -12.32 -10.00
N PRO A 14 2.85 -13.43 -10.57
CA PRO A 14 2.14 -14.16 -11.59
C PRO A 14 0.91 -14.86 -10.99
N TYR A 15 -0.21 -14.84 -11.73
CA TYR A 15 -1.39 -15.60 -11.34
C TYR A 15 -1.16 -17.10 -11.50
N VAL A 16 -1.49 -17.88 -10.47
CA VAL A 16 -1.32 -19.35 -10.45
C VAL A 16 -2.14 -20.03 -11.55
N GLY A 17 -3.34 -19.53 -11.81
CA GLY A 17 -4.24 -20.03 -12.87
C GLY A 17 -3.92 -19.52 -14.27
N GLY A 18 -2.85 -18.76 -14.46
CA GLY A 18 -2.49 -18.15 -15.73
C GLY A 18 -3.10 -16.76 -15.90
N THR A 19 -3.99 -16.55 -16.86
CA THR A 19 -4.56 -15.23 -17.13
C THR A 19 -5.86 -15.01 -16.37
N TYR A 20 -5.96 -13.88 -15.66
CA TYR A 20 -7.21 -13.41 -15.07
C TYR A 20 -7.92 -12.47 -16.06
N TYR A 21 -9.19 -12.74 -16.34
CA TYR A 21 -10.02 -11.98 -17.27
C TYR A 21 -11.12 -11.23 -16.53
N TRP A 22 -11.45 -10.01 -16.99
CA TRP A 22 -12.65 -9.28 -16.56
C TRP A 22 -13.30 -8.55 -17.72
N GLY A 23 -14.42 -7.88 -17.49
CA GLY A 23 -15.28 -7.31 -18.51
C GLY A 23 -14.56 -6.50 -19.59
N LYS A 24 -15.16 -6.37 -20.77
CA LYS A 24 -14.66 -5.62 -21.93
C LYS A 24 -13.35 -6.14 -22.53
N GLY A 25 -13.08 -7.45 -22.41
CA GLY A 25 -11.88 -8.07 -22.99
C GLY A 25 -10.58 -7.76 -22.26
N ASN A 26 -10.65 -7.25 -21.04
CA ASN A 26 -9.47 -7.00 -20.22
C ASN A 26 -8.90 -8.30 -19.66
N ALA A 27 -7.58 -8.34 -19.53
CA ALA A 27 -6.88 -9.49 -18.98
C ALA A 27 -5.56 -9.07 -18.31
N ILE A 28 -5.13 -9.84 -17.30
CA ILE A 28 -3.84 -9.68 -16.64
C ILE A 28 -3.25 -11.05 -16.33
N ARG A 29 -1.96 -11.22 -16.50
CA ARG A 29 -1.20 -12.44 -16.16
C ARG A 29 -0.30 -12.27 -14.95
N VAL A 30 0.17 -11.06 -14.73
CA VAL A 30 1.08 -10.69 -13.66
C VAL A 30 0.50 -9.48 -12.95
N ALA A 31 0.31 -9.58 -11.65
CA ALA A 31 -0.16 -8.48 -10.81
C ALA A 31 1.05 -7.69 -10.28
N PRO A 32 1.29 -6.46 -10.74
CA PRO A 32 2.28 -5.59 -10.13
C PRO A 32 1.77 -5.16 -8.76
N THR A 33 2.45 -5.58 -7.70
CA THR A 33 2.08 -5.26 -6.33
C THR A 33 3.18 -4.51 -5.61
N THR A 34 2.80 -3.72 -4.62
CA THR A 34 3.74 -3.08 -3.70
C THR A 34 3.53 -3.66 -2.31
N VAL A 35 4.54 -4.36 -1.81
CA VAL A 35 4.57 -4.84 -0.42
C VAL A 35 5.23 -3.76 0.44
N MET A 36 4.59 -3.45 1.56
CA MET A 36 5.08 -2.51 2.53
C MET A 36 5.45 -3.19 3.83
N VAL A 37 6.56 -2.76 4.42
CA VAL A 37 6.99 -3.19 5.75
C VAL A 37 7.10 -1.96 6.65
N VAL A 38 6.35 -1.99 7.74
CA VAL A 38 6.41 -1.00 8.82
C VAL A 38 7.21 -1.62 9.97
N GLU A 39 8.26 -0.93 10.40
CA GLU A 39 9.09 -1.36 11.55
C GLU A 39 8.91 -0.41 12.72
N THR A 40 9.04 -0.92 13.94
CA THR A 40 8.87 -0.16 15.16
C THR A 40 10.10 -0.22 16.08
N ASP A 41 10.20 0.74 17.01
CA ASP A 41 11.23 0.76 18.08
C ASP A 41 11.07 -0.38 19.11
N ALA A 42 9.98 -1.11 19.09
CA ALA A 42 9.74 -2.30 19.89
C ALA A 42 10.28 -3.59 19.24
N GLY A 43 10.91 -3.51 18.07
CA GLY A 43 11.41 -4.68 17.33
C GLY A 43 10.31 -5.47 16.62
N LEU A 44 9.10 -4.95 16.56
CA LEU A 44 7.99 -5.52 15.80
C LEU A 44 7.94 -4.93 14.41
N SER A 45 7.55 -5.75 13.44
CA SER A 45 7.28 -5.31 12.07
C SER A 45 5.95 -5.89 11.58
N GLY A 46 5.24 -5.09 10.80
CA GLY A 46 4.04 -5.50 10.10
C GLY A 46 4.19 -5.35 8.60
N CYS A 47 3.42 -6.13 7.85
CA CYS A 47 3.41 -6.08 6.39
C CYS A 47 2.02 -5.74 5.87
N GLY A 48 2.00 -4.90 4.85
CA GLY A 48 0.80 -4.56 4.09
C GLY A 48 1.06 -4.63 2.60
N GLU A 49 0.01 -4.63 1.81
CA GLU A 49 0.09 -4.76 0.37
C GLU A 49 -0.87 -3.79 -0.33
N SER A 50 -0.42 -3.25 -1.45
CA SER A 50 -1.26 -2.57 -2.42
C SER A 50 -1.09 -3.22 -3.78
N CYS A 51 -2.15 -3.85 -4.28
CA CYS A 51 -2.17 -4.54 -5.56
C CYS A 51 -3.33 -4.06 -6.44
N PRO A 52 -3.28 -2.81 -6.96
CA PRO A 52 -4.29 -2.36 -7.91
C PRO A 52 -4.06 -3.04 -9.27
N ILE A 53 -5.10 -3.63 -9.82
CA ILE A 53 -5.03 -4.36 -11.10
C ILE A 53 -4.83 -3.39 -12.27
N GLY A 54 -5.34 -2.17 -12.15
CA GLY A 54 -5.19 -1.13 -13.17
C GLY A 54 -6.34 -0.14 -13.16
N GLY A 55 -6.13 1.02 -13.76
CA GLY A 55 -7.07 2.14 -13.77
C GLY A 55 -8.37 1.89 -14.52
N ASN A 56 -8.46 0.82 -15.31
CA ASN A 56 -9.67 0.36 -15.98
C ASN A 56 -10.47 -0.67 -15.17
N TYR A 57 -9.97 -1.06 -14.00
CA TYR A 57 -10.66 -1.94 -13.06
C TYR A 57 -11.17 -1.15 -11.84
N LEU A 58 -10.31 -0.32 -11.26
CA LEU A 58 -10.62 0.60 -10.16
C LEU A 58 -10.00 1.97 -10.46
N ALA A 59 -10.43 2.99 -9.73
CA ALA A 59 -9.76 4.31 -9.74
C ALA A 59 -8.41 4.24 -8.99
N ALA A 60 -7.54 3.35 -9.44
CA ALA A 60 -6.26 3.04 -8.82
C ALA A 60 -5.31 2.46 -9.88
N TYR A 61 -4.01 2.66 -9.73
CA TYR A 61 -3.01 2.11 -10.65
C TYR A 61 -1.69 1.81 -9.93
N PRO A 62 -0.98 0.71 -10.33
CA PRO A 62 0.22 0.26 -9.63
C PRO A 62 1.33 1.29 -9.60
N GLU A 63 1.50 2.05 -10.68
CA GLU A 63 2.54 3.05 -10.85
C GLU A 63 2.39 4.25 -9.88
N GLY A 64 1.20 4.45 -9.36
CA GLY A 64 0.91 5.53 -8.40
C GLY A 64 1.22 5.17 -6.95
N VAL A 65 1.44 3.90 -6.62
CA VAL A 65 1.61 3.44 -5.23
C VAL A 65 2.89 4.02 -4.61
N ILE A 66 4.05 3.82 -5.22
CA ILE A 66 5.34 4.28 -4.67
C ILE A 66 5.39 5.81 -4.50
N PRO A 67 5.00 6.65 -5.48
CA PRO A 67 4.92 8.10 -5.28
C PRO A 67 3.96 8.52 -4.17
N ALA A 68 2.82 7.84 -4.03
CA ALA A 68 1.88 8.11 -2.94
C ALA A 68 2.51 7.77 -1.58
N LEU A 69 3.19 6.62 -1.47
CA LEU A 69 3.87 6.21 -0.24
C LEU A 69 4.99 7.17 0.16
N ALA A 70 5.69 7.76 -0.79
CA ALA A 70 6.70 8.79 -0.51
C ALA A 70 6.11 10.03 0.18
N ARG A 71 4.82 10.32 -0.03
CA ARG A 71 4.08 11.38 0.67
C ARG A 71 3.55 10.93 2.02
N LEU A 72 3.10 9.69 2.11
CA LEU A 72 2.43 9.14 3.30
C LEU A 72 3.40 8.73 4.40
N ALA A 73 4.52 8.09 4.04
CA ALA A 73 5.46 7.54 5.01
C ALA A 73 6.00 8.57 6.03
N PRO A 74 6.41 9.78 5.63
CA PRO A 74 6.87 10.80 6.59
C PRO A 74 5.82 11.19 7.62
N ALA A 75 4.53 11.12 7.28
CA ALA A 75 3.44 11.51 8.17
C ALA A 75 3.22 10.48 9.31
N VAL A 76 3.59 9.22 9.08
CA VAL A 76 3.35 8.14 10.05
C VAL A 76 4.59 7.77 10.88
N ILE A 77 5.80 8.16 10.44
CA ILE A 77 7.02 7.97 11.24
C ILE A 77 6.88 8.65 12.60
N GLY A 78 7.31 7.97 13.66
CA GLY A 78 7.23 8.43 15.05
C GLY A 78 5.85 8.26 15.69
N GLN A 79 4.83 7.83 14.95
CA GLN A 79 3.49 7.54 15.48
C GLN A 79 3.43 6.14 16.06
N ASP A 80 2.48 5.91 16.95
CA ASP A 80 2.17 4.57 17.47
C ASP A 80 1.22 3.86 16.48
N PRO A 81 1.64 2.73 15.86
CA PRO A 81 0.83 2.03 14.85
C PRO A 81 -0.50 1.48 15.41
N ARG A 82 -0.61 1.30 16.72
CA ARG A 82 -1.86 0.83 17.35
C ARG A 82 -2.98 1.88 17.33
N HIS A 83 -2.65 3.13 17.11
CA HIS A 83 -3.61 4.23 17.01
C HIS A 83 -4.09 4.40 15.56
N ILE A 84 -4.74 3.39 15.00
CA ILE A 84 -5.15 3.31 13.58
C ILE A 84 -5.87 4.57 13.11
N HIS A 85 -6.87 5.05 13.82
CA HIS A 85 -7.60 6.27 13.43
C HIS A 85 -6.73 7.53 13.38
N ARG A 86 -5.67 7.58 14.20
CA ARG A 86 -4.68 8.66 14.11
C ARG A 86 -3.81 8.51 12.86
N ILE A 87 -3.38 7.31 12.56
CA ILE A 87 -2.61 6.99 11.34
C ILE A 87 -3.42 7.37 10.10
N GLU A 88 -4.68 6.93 10.01
CA GLU A 88 -5.59 7.28 8.90
C GLU A 88 -5.72 8.79 8.72
N ARG A 89 -5.99 9.53 9.80
CA ARG A 89 -6.11 11.00 9.74
C ARG A 89 -4.84 11.67 9.23
N LEU A 90 -3.67 11.25 9.72
CA LEU A 90 -2.39 11.81 9.27
C LEU A 90 -2.13 11.52 7.80
N MET A 91 -2.50 10.32 7.33
CA MET A 91 -2.42 9.99 5.92
C MET A 91 -3.36 10.84 5.07
N ASP A 92 -4.58 11.11 5.55
CA ASP A 92 -5.55 11.96 4.84
C ASP A 92 -5.11 13.43 4.78
N GLU A 93 -4.48 13.94 5.84
CA GLU A 93 -3.88 15.27 5.87
C GLU A 93 -2.67 15.37 4.91
N ALA A 94 -1.86 14.31 4.81
CA ALA A 94 -0.67 14.29 3.95
C ALA A 94 -0.99 14.14 2.46
N LEU A 95 -2.05 13.39 2.14
CA LEU A 95 -2.44 13.11 0.75
C LEU A 95 -3.94 12.83 0.65
N THR A 96 -4.67 13.70 -0.02
CA THR A 96 -6.10 13.52 -0.26
C THR A 96 -6.34 12.35 -1.22
N GLY A 97 -7.30 11.46 -0.91
CA GLY A 97 -7.62 10.31 -1.75
C GLY A 97 -6.54 9.22 -1.70
N HIS A 98 -6.33 8.53 -2.82
CA HIS A 98 -5.33 7.44 -2.97
C HIS A 98 -5.51 6.30 -1.94
N PRO A 99 -6.74 5.79 -1.75
CA PRO A 99 -6.99 4.75 -0.74
C PRO A 99 -6.21 3.46 -1.03
N TYR A 100 -5.94 3.18 -2.31
CA TYR A 100 -5.16 2.02 -2.73
C TYR A 100 -3.71 2.02 -2.19
N ALA A 101 -3.13 3.19 -1.94
CA ALA A 101 -1.80 3.30 -1.34
C ALA A 101 -1.88 3.31 0.20
N LYS A 102 -2.88 3.98 0.77
CA LYS A 102 -3.08 4.08 2.23
C LYS A 102 -3.32 2.72 2.85
N THR A 103 -4.06 1.83 2.16
CA THR A 103 -4.38 0.49 2.65
C THR A 103 -3.12 -0.34 2.95
N ALA A 104 -2.02 -0.12 2.24
CA ALA A 104 -0.78 -0.85 2.50
C ALA A 104 -0.15 -0.45 3.84
N ILE A 105 -0.22 0.83 4.23
CA ILE A 105 0.26 1.29 5.55
C ILE A 105 -0.70 0.83 6.65
N ASP A 106 -2.00 0.97 6.41
CA ASP A 106 -3.04 0.61 7.37
C ASP A 106 -2.96 -0.89 7.73
N ALA A 107 -2.83 -1.76 6.73
CA ALA A 107 -2.69 -3.20 6.93
C ALA A 107 -1.37 -3.59 7.61
N ALA A 108 -0.31 -2.79 7.46
CA ALA A 108 0.99 -3.04 8.08
C ALA A 108 1.05 -2.57 9.54
N CYS A 109 0.15 -1.68 9.98
CA CYS A 109 0.04 -1.21 11.34
C CYS A 109 -0.75 -2.17 12.23
#